data_a4e9fc0ccc8aa27c9eeb1dbf58b46dd3
#
_entry.id   a4e9fc0ccc8aa27c9eeb1dbf58b46dd3
#
_cell.length_a   1.000
_cell.length_b   1.000
_cell.length_c   1.000
_cell.angle_alpha   90.00
_cell.angle_beta   90.00
_cell.angle_gamma   90.00
#
_symmetry.space_group_name_H-M   'P 1'
#
loop_
_entity.id
_entity.type
_entity.pdbx_description
1 polymer ?
#
loop_
_entity_poly.entity_id
_entity_poly.type
_entity_poly.pdbx_seq_one_letter_code
_entity_poly.pdbx_strand_id
1 'polypeptide(L)'
;MASVLCPGTALGAGKMPPVRALLDKGVAVALGSDHAPGGNGMTSMPLVISLAIGHFGMSVSEALRAATLGGAQALRTPDRGAMARGRYADIVAWDADHEGAFAWSYGLKPLRVWRGGEPALS
;
A
#
# COMPACT_ATOMS: atom_id res chain seq x y z
N MET A 1 17.30 5.27 -1.64
CA MET A 1 16.98 3.91 -1.12
C MET A 1 15.59 3.97 -0.51
N ALA A 2 14.75 2.96 -0.75
CA ALA A 2 13.42 2.84 -0.15
C ALA A 2 13.38 1.57 0.71
N SER A 3 12.62 1.60 1.80
CA SER A 3 12.37 0.44 2.66
C SER A 3 11.00 -0.14 2.30
N VAL A 4 10.95 -1.40 1.91
CA VAL A 4 9.70 -2.10 1.64
C VAL A 4 9.27 -2.86 2.88
N LEU A 5 8.08 -2.57 3.39
CA LEU A 5 7.49 -3.20 4.56
C LEU A 5 6.38 -4.16 4.12
N CYS A 6 6.40 -5.37 4.66
CA CYS A 6 5.46 -6.44 4.33
C CYS A 6 4.72 -6.88 5.60
N PRO A 7 3.57 -6.25 5.93
CA PRO A 7 2.86 -6.51 7.17
C PRO A 7 2.48 -7.97 7.40
N GLY A 8 2.03 -8.66 6.34
CA GLY A 8 1.68 -10.08 6.45
C GLY A 8 2.85 -10.95 6.86
N THR A 9 4.02 -10.74 6.27
CA THR A 9 5.25 -11.46 6.61
C THR A 9 5.73 -11.13 8.03
N ALA A 10 5.71 -9.85 8.40
CA ALA A 10 6.13 -9.42 9.73
C ALA A 10 5.27 -10.03 10.84
N LEU A 11 3.95 -10.05 10.66
CA LEU A 11 3.01 -10.67 11.60
C LEU A 11 3.24 -12.18 11.69
N GLY A 12 3.39 -12.86 10.57
CA GLY A 12 3.66 -14.30 10.55
C GLY A 12 4.99 -14.69 11.20
N ALA A 13 6.00 -13.83 11.08
CA ALA A 13 7.31 -14.03 11.71
C ALA A 13 7.37 -13.56 13.18
N GLY A 14 6.33 -12.89 13.69
CA GLY A 14 6.32 -12.30 15.02
C GLY A 14 7.35 -11.18 15.21
N LYS A 15 7.76 -10.52 14.12
CA LYS A 15 8.77 -9.47 14.13
C LYS A 15 8.18 -8.16 13.60
N MET A 16 8.29 -7.10 14.40
CA MET A 16 7.82 -5.77 14.00
C MET A 16 9.00 -4.92 13.49
N PRO A 17 8.92 -4.38 12.27
CA PRO A 17 9.94 -3.46 11.79
C PRO A 17 9.85 -2.11 12.54
N PRO A 18 10.95 -1.34 12.61
CA PRO A 18 10.99 -0.04 13.29
C PRO A 18 10.33 1.06 12.42
N VAL A 19 9.04 0.90 12.13
CA VAL A 19 8.30 1.71 11.15
C VAL A 19 8.35 3.19 11.49
N ARG A 20 8.05 3.55 12.74
CA ARG A 20 8.04 4.95 13.18
C ARG A 20 9.43 5.59 13.03
N ALA A 21 10.49 4.88 13.42
CA ALA A 21 11.85 5.38 13.28
C ALA A 21 12.25 5.59 11.81
N LEU A 22 11.77 4.75 10.89
CA LEU A 22 12.01 4.93 9.45
C LEU A 22 11.30 6.18 8.93
N LEU A 23 10.03 6.35 9.27
CA LEU A 23 9.23 7.50 8.86
C LEU A 23 9.77 8.82 9.42
N ASP A 24 10.12 8.86 10.70
CA ASP A 24 10.65 10.05 11.38
C ASP A 24 12.01 10.48 10.83
N LYS A 25 12.79 9.53 10.31
CA LYS A 25 14.05 9.80 9.60
C LYS A 25 13.86 10.18 8.12
N GLY A 26 12.63 10.28 7.64
CA GLY A 26 12.34 10.62 6.25
C GLY A 26 12.72 9.53 5.24
N VAL A 27 12.86 8.28 5.68
CA VAL A 27 13.13 7.17 4.77
C VAL A 27 11.89 6.94 3.91
N ALA A 28 12.08 6.80 2.60
CA ALA A 28 11.00 6.43 1.70
C ALA A 28 10.51 5.02 2.06
N VAL A 29 9.25 4.91 2.45
CA VAL A 29 8.63 3.63 2.83
C VAL A 29 7.64 3.21 1.75
N ALA A 30 7.69 1.94 1.37
CA ALA A 30 6.73 1.28 0.51
C ALA A 30 6.07 0.12 1.26
N LEU A 31 4.85 -0.24 0.87
CA LEU A 31 4.16 -1.43 1.32
C LEU A 31 4.13 -2.48 0.21
N GLY A 32 4.32 -3.73 0.58
CA GLY A 32 4.24 -4.88 -0.32
C GLY A 32 3.53 -6.07 0.33
N SER A 33 2.99 -6.95 -0.50
CA SER A 33 2.34 -8.17 -0.03
C SER A 33 3.33 -9.26 0.37
N ASP A 34 4.48 -9.32 -0.29
CA ASP A 34 5.45 -10.41 -0.16
C ASP A 34 4.78 -11.78 -0.34
N HIS A 35 3.89 -11.86 -1.32
CA HIS A 35 3.16 -13.09 -1.60
C HIS A 35 4.14 -14.18 -2.09
N ALA A 36 4.14 -15.32 -1.39
CA ALA A 36 4.96 -16.47 -1.75
C ALA A 36 4.15 -17.75 -1.58
N PRO A 37 4.05 -18.59 -2.62
CA PRO A 37 3.40 -19.90 -2.51
C PRO A 37 4.05 -20.76 -1.42
N GLY A 38 3.25 -21.30 -0.50
CA GLY A 38 3.73 -22.09 0.63
C GLY A 38 4.31 -21.28 1.80
N GLY A 39 4.35 -19.97 1.69
CA GLY A 39 4.78 -19.04 2.73
C GLY A 39 3.70 -18.05 3.11
N ASN A 40 3.90 -16.77 2.75
CA ASN A 40 2.92 -15.73 2.97
C ASN A 40 1.85 -15.74 1.87
N GLY A 41 0.60 -16.07 2.23
CA GLY A 41 -0.56 -16.11 1.32
C GLY A 41 -1.22 -14.76 1.08
N MET A 42 -0.59 -13.63 1.41
CA MET A 42 -1.15 -12.29 1.26
C MET A 42 -1.28 -11.90 -0.22
N THR A 43 -2.52 -11.71 -0.69
CA THR A 43 -2.83 -11.33 -2.07
C THR A 43 -3.56 -10.00 -2.20
N SER A 44 -3.95 -9.39 -1.07
CA SER A 44 -4.82 -8.22 -1.01
C SER A 44 -4.06 -6.98 -0.55
N MET A 45 -3.82 -6.03 -1.43
CA MET A 45 -3.23 -4.73 -1.05
C MET A 45 -4.10 -3.91 -0.10
N PRO A 46 -5.44 -3.88 -0.21
CA PRO A 46 -6.27 -3.26 0.82
C PRO A 46 -6.02 -3.83 2.22
N LEU A 47 -5.87 -5.14 2.34
CA LEU A 47 -5.56 -5.78 3.62
C LEU A 47 -4.15 -5.40 4.10
N VAL A 48 -3.15 -5.34 3.20
CA VAL A 48 -1.79 -4.87 3.54
C VAL A 48 -1.83 -3.46 4.11
N ILE A 49 -2.60 -2.56 3.50
CA ILE A 49 -2.79 -1.18 3.99
C ILE A 49 -3.44 -1.18 5.39
N SER A 50 -4.51 -1.96 5.56
CA SER A 50 -5.21 -2.07 6.85
C SER A 50 -4.30 -2.59 7.97
N LEU A 51 -3.48 -3.60 7.67
CA LEU A 51 -2.51 -4.14 8.63
C LEU A 51 -1.40 -3.14 8.96
N ALA A 52 -0.94 -2.36 7.99
CA ALA A 52 0.04 -1.30 8.22
C ALA A 52 -0.52 -0.22 9.17
N ILE A 53 -1.79 0.13 9.04
CA ILE A 53 -2.46 1.06 9.94
C ILE A 53 -2.62 0.43 11.35
N GLY A 54 -3.22 -0.76 11.41
CA GLY A 54 -3.59 -1.39 12.68
C GLY A 54 -2.41 -1.94 13.49
N HIS A 55 -1.38 -2.43 12.83
CA HIS A 55 -0.26 -3.13 13.49
C HIS A 55 1.08 -2.41 13.39
N PHE A 56 1.32 -1.63 12.33
CA PHE A 56 2.57 -0.87 12.20
C PHE A 56 2.47 0.55 12.74
N GLY A 57 1.31 0.97 13.23
CA GLY A 57 1.08 2.30 13.78
C GLY A 57 1.20 3.41 12.74
N MET A 58 0.97 3.10 11.47
CA MET A 58 0.93 4.10 10.40
C MET A 58 -0.41 4.83 10.43
N SER A 59 -0.40 6.14 10.13
CA SER A 59 -1.66 6.84 9.82
C SER A 59 -2.23 6.33 8.50
N VAL A 60 -3.52 6.58 8.24
CA VAL A 60 -4.16 6.24 6.96
C VAL A 60 -3.39 6.88 5.80
N SER A 61 -3.05 8.15 5.93
CA SER A 61 -2.30 8.90 4.91
C SER A 61 -0.90 8.32 4.66
N GLU A 62 -0.18 7.95 5.71
CA GLU A 62 1.15 7.31 5.60
C GLU A 62 1.05 5.96 4.88
N ALA A 63 0.07 5.13 5.24
CA ALA A 63 -0.10 3.81 4.65
C ALA A 63 -0.53 3.89 3.17
N LEU A 64 -1.46 4.78 2.83
CA LEU A 64 -1.87 5.01 1.44
C LEU A 64 -0.71 5.56 0.60
N ARG A 65 0.06 6.52 1.13
CA ARG A 65 1.24 7.04 0.46
C ARG A 65 2.30 5.94 0.24
N ALA A 66 2.54 5.09 1.22
CA ALA A 66 3.48 3.98 1.12
C ALA A 66 3.03 2.92 0.09
N ALA A 67 1.73 2.66 -0.01
CA ALA A 67 1.15 1.72 -0.97
C ALA A 67 1.10 2.26 -2.42
N THR A 68 1.24 3.57 -2.61
CA THR A 68 1.14 4.23 -3.93
C THR A 68 2.46 4.86 -4.33
N LEU A 69 2.71 6.08 -3.91
CA LEU A 69 3.94 6.82 -4.25
C LEU A 69 5.21 6.13 -3.72
N GLY A 70 5.14 5.56 -2.51
CA GLY A 70 6.24 4.78 -1.93
C GLY A 70 6.60 3.57 -2.78
N GLY A 71 5.59 2.84 -3.26
CA GLY A 71 5.77 1.72 -4.19
C GLY A 71 6.43 2.16 -5.50
N ALA A 72 5.95 3.26 -6.09
CA ALA A 72 6.53 3.83 -7.30
C ALA A 72 8.00 4.23 -7.11
N GLN A 73 8.33 4.84 -5.95
CA GLN A 73 9.71 5.19 -5.61
C GLN A 73 10.61 3.95 -5.44
N ALA A 74 10.11 2.92 -4.77
CA ALA A 74 10.85 1.67 -4.59
C ALA A 74 11.16 0.98 -5.93
N LEU A 75 10.20 1.03 -6.86
CA LEU A 75 10.32 0.47 -8.21
C LEU A 75 11.05 1.40 -9.21
N ARG A 76 11.41 2.63 -8.79
CA ARG A 76 12.02 3.65 -9.65
C ARG A 76 11.16 3.99 -10.87
N THR A 77 9.86 4.10 -10.67
CA THR A 77 8.87 4.48 -11.69
C THR A 77 8.27 5.85 -11.36
N PRO A 78 8.96 6.96 -11.68
CA PRO A 78 8.55 8.30 -11.26
C PRO A 78 7.29 8.81 -11.96
N ASP A 79 6.86 8.12 -12.98
CA ASP A 79 5.72 8.46 -13.84
C ASP A 79 4.36 7.95 -13.31
N ARG A 80 4.33 7.35 -12.12
CA ARG A 80 3.11 6.79 -11.50
C ARG A 80 3.10 6.95 -9.98
N GLY A 81 2.11 6.38 -9.32
CA GLY A 81 1.98 6.39 -7.85
C GLY A 81 1.33 7.64 -7.27
N ALA A 82 0.92 8.60 -8.10
CA ALA A 82 0.15 9.77 -7.69
C ALA A 82 -0.72 10.29 -8.82
N MET A 83 -1.89 10.82 -8.49
CA MET A 83 -2.75 11.54 -9.45
C MET A 83 -2.20 12.95 -9.66
N ALA A 84 -1.37 13.11 -10.68
CA ALA A 84 -0.75 14.38 -11.03
C ALA A 84 -0.61 14.50 -12.54
N ARG A 85 -0.63 15.75 -13.04
CA ARG A 85 -0.45 16.02 -14.47
C ARG A 85 0.87 15.40 -14.97
N GLY A 86 0.81 14.74 -16.12
CA GLY A 86 1.97 14.10 -16.76
C GLY A 86 2.30 12.70 -16.21
N ARG A 87 1.50 12.18 -15.28
CA ARG A 87 1.66 10.80 -14.77
C ARG A 87 0.63 9.85 -15.38
N TYR A 88 0.95 8.56 -15.39
CA TYR A 88 -0.01 7.53 -15.80
C TYR A 88 -1.24 7.55 -14.91
N ALA A 89 -2.41 7.40 -15.54
CA ALA A 89 -3.69 7.30 -14.85
C ALA A 89 -3.94 5.85 -14.38
N ASP A 90 -3.11 5.38 -13.45
CA ASP A 90 -3.31 4.13 -12.73
C ASP A 90 -4.13 4.47 -11.48
N ILE A 91 -5.44 4.27 -11.56
CA ILE A 91 -6.41 4.77 -10.57
C ILE A 91 -7.30 3.64 -10.09
N VAL A 92 -7.59 3.64 -8.80
CA VAL A 92 -8.58 2.72 -8.19
C VAL A 92 -9.65 3.54 -7.50
N ALA A 93 -10.91 3.29 -7.83
CA ALA A 93 -12.06 3.76 -7.08
C ALA A 93 -12.49 2.68 -6.08
N TRP A 94 -12.65 3.06 -4.83
CA TRP A 94 -12.97 2.15 -3.74
C TRP A 94 -14.45 2.25 -3.34
N ASP A 95 -15.00 1.15 -2.86
CA ASP A 95 -16.33 1.11 -2.25
C ASP A 95 -16.28 1.69 -0.83
N ALA A 96 -16.07 2.98 -0.74
CA ALA A 96 -15.92 3.70 0.52
C ALA A 96 -16.13 5.20 0.32
N ASP A 97 -16.80 5.83 1.29
CA ASP A 97 -17.04 7.28 1.29
C ASP A 97 -15.88 8.09 1.89
N HIS A 98 -14.95 7.41 2.55
CA HIS A 98 -13.84 8.05 3.26
C HIS A 98 -12.61 7.14 3.29
N GLU A 99 -11.42 7.72 3.15
CA GLU A 99 -10.15 6.98 3.16
C GLU A 99 -9.91 6.23 4.48
N GLY A 100 -10.51 6.65 5.57
CA GLY A 100 -10.49 5.95 6.85
C GLY A 100 -11.03 4.52 6.79
N ALA A 101 -11.79 4.17 5.75
CA ALA A 101 -12.30 2.82 5.57
C ALA A 101 -11.19 1.76 5.57
N PHE A 102 -9.98 2.10 5.13
CA PHE A 102 -8.83 1.20 5.22
C PHE A 102 -8.43 0.85 6.66
N ALA A 103 -8.78 1.69 7.63
CA ALA A 103 -8.48 1.43 9.04
C ALA A 103 -9.47 0.47 9.71
N TRP A 104 -10.73 0.47 9.27
CA TRP A 104 -11.79 -0.32 9.93
C TRP A 104 -12.43 -1.41 9.05
N SER A 105 -12.04 -1.52 7.77
CA SER A 105 -12.63 -2.51 6.86
C SER A 105 -11.55 -3.34 6.17
N TYR A 106 -11.30 -4.55 6.67
CA TYR A 106 -10.31 -5.46 6.08
C TYR A 106 -10.77 -6.09 4.76
N GLY A 107 -12.03 -5.98 4.41
CA GLY A 107 -12.63 -6.52 3.19
C GLY A 107 -12.92 -5.47 2.12
N LEU A 108 -12.28 -4.30 2.19
CA LEU A 108 -12.52 -3.21 1.24
C LEU A 108 -12.20 -3.68 -0.19
N LYS A 109 -13.16 -3.45 -1.11
CA LYS A 109 -13.07 -3.89 -2.50
C LYS A 109 -12.96 -2.70 -3.45
N PRO A 110 -12.21 -2.82 -4.55
CA PRO A 110 -12.27 -1.83 -5.60
C PRO A 110 -13.61 -1.90 -6.33
N LEU A 111 -14.21 -0.73 -6.59
CA LEU A 111 -15.36 -0.59 -7.48
C LEU A 111 -14.93 -0.59 -8.94
N ARG A 112 -13.86 0.13 -9.25
CA ARG A 112 -13.28 0.23 -10.60
C ARG A 112 -11.78 0.41 -10.53
N VAL A 113 -11.10 -0.09 -11.55
CA VAL A 113 -9.65 0.05 -11.74
C VAL A 113 -9.38 0.56 -13.14
N TRP A 114 -8.51 1.54 -13.26
CA TRP A 114 -7.97 2.02 -14.53
C TRP A 114 -6.46 1.83 -14.54
N ARG A 115 -5.95 1.42 -15.66
CA ARG A 115 -4.52 1.29 -15.92
C ARG A 115 -4.17 2.14 -17.15
N GLY A 116 -3.33 3.15 -16.95
CA GLY A 116 -3.00 4.11 -18.01
C GLY A 116 -4.22 4.84 -18.56
N GLY A 117 -5.28 5.04 -17.77
CA GLY A 117 -6.53 5.64 -18.17
C GLY A 117 -7.54 4.70 -18.82
N GLU A 118 -7.15 3.46 -19.13
CA GLU A 118 -8.05 2.44 -19.68
C GLU A 118 -8.66 1.58 -18.58
N PRO A 119 -9.97 1.25 -18.66
CA PRO A 119 -10.59 0.35 -17.70
C PRO A 119 -9.85 -0.98 -17.64
N ALA A 120 -9.38 -1.35 -16.47
CA ALA A 120 -8.87 -2.68 -16.20
C ALA A 120 -10.01 -3.58 -15.72
N LEU A 121 -9.80 -4.91 -15.74
CA LEU A 121 -10.80 -5.86 -15.29
C LEU A 121 -11.21 -5.56 -13.84
N SER A 122 -12.48 -5.46 -13.67
CA SER A 122 -13.14 -5.36 -12.38
C SER A 122 -13.31 -6.76 -11.77
#